data_f877fe4caeba7671a0d90410a048d492
#
_entry.id   f877fe4caeba7671a0d90410a048d492
#
_cell.length_a   1.000
_cell.length_b   1.000
_cell.length_c   1.000
_cell.angle_alpha   90.00
_cell.angle_beta   90.00
_cell.angle_gamma   90.00
#
_symmetry.space_group_name_H-M   'P 1'
#
loop_
_entity.id
_entity.type
_entity.pdbx_description
1 polymer ?
#
loop_
_entity_poly.entity_id
_entity_poly.type
_entity_poly.pdbx_seq_one_letter_code
_entity_poly.pdbx_strand_id
1 'polypeptide(L)'
;MPTVAEKRRTFRALHEAGCFVIPNPWDVGSARYLQSLGFKALATTSSGAAWSIAYADGAVPVETMLEHIAALAAVVDVPINADFLAGFADAPEDVAANVRRCLATGVAGLSIEDQVPGTESLYDADLAVERIRAARSAIDAEGGDALLVARTECYLTGHAEPLDEAARRLTAFAEAGADCLYAPGVRSRDEIAVLVAAVAPKPLNVLVGWPGDLTVAVLADLGVRRISVGGALARTAWAAFIAAATDIAESGRFDLFASGGAAGDLDAFFKADVARRRG
;
A
#
# COMPACT_ATOMS: atom_id res chain seq x y z
N MET A 1 17.62 -4.17 -15.03
CA MET A 1 16.48 -3.63 -14.25
C MET A 1 15.97 -2.35 -14.89
N PRO A 2 14.65 -2.12 -14.97
CA PRO A 2 14.09 -0.87 -15.47
C PRO A 2 14.54 0.34 -14.62
N THR A 3 14.68 1.49 -15.24
CA THR A 3 14.94 2.76 -14.56
C THR A 3 13.72 3.21 -13.74
N VAL A 4 13.93 4.13 -12.81
CA VAL A 4 12.82 4.71 -12.01
C VAL A 4 11.78 5.36 -12.93
N ALA A 5 12.21 6.09 -13.95
CA ALA A 5 11.32 6.72 -14.92
C ALA A 5 10.48 5.70 -15.71
N GLU A 6 11.06 4.56 -16.09
CA GLU A 6 10.32 3.48 -16.74
C GLU A 6 9.31 2.84 -15.80
N LYS A 7 9.67 2.59 -14.54
CA LYS A 7 8.76 2.09 -13.52
C LYS A 7 7.58 3.06 -13.29
N ARG A 8 7.84 4.37 -13.19
CA ARG A 8 6.81 5.41 -13.05
C ARG A 8 5.86 5.45 -14.25
N ARG A 9 6.37 5.40 -15.49
CA ARG A 9 5.51 5.31 -16.69
C ARG A 9 4.65 4.06 -16.70
N THR A 10 5.23 2.89 -16.39
CA THR A 10 4.49 1.64 -16.26
C THR A 10 3.39 1.73 -15.20
N PHE A 11 3.69 2.35 -14.06
CA PHE A 11 2.72 2.49 -12.97
C PHE A 11 1.56 3.41 -13.36
N ARG A 12 1.82 4.51 -14.04
CA ARG A 12 0.79 5.40 -14.57
C ARG A 12 -0.11 4.69 -15.57
N ALA A 13 0.46 3.97 -16.52
CA ALA A 13 -0.31 3.20 -17.51
C ALA A 13 -1.25 2.15 -16.89
N LEU A 14 -0.87 1.52 -15.78
CA LEU A 14 -1.74 0.60 -15.03
C LEU A 14 -2.99 1.28 -14.44
N HIS A 15 -2.94 2.59 -14.21
CA HIS A 15 -4.08 3.35 -13.67
C HIS A 15 -5.00 3.92 -14.77
N GLU A 16 -4.61 3.84 -16.05
CA GLU A 16 -5.40 4.36 -17.16
C GLU A 16 -6.53 3.42 -17.61
N ALA A 17 -6.28 2.09 -17.55
CA ALA A 17 -7.26 1.12 -18.05
C ALA A 17 -7.21 -0.21 -17.29
N GLY A 18 -8.35 -0.92 -17.27
CA GLY A 18 -8.49 -2.23 -16.64
C GLY A 18 -8.57 -2.17 -15.11
N CYS A 19 -8.42 -3.32 -14.47
CA CYS A 19 -8.32 -3.45 -13.01
C CYS A 19 -7.10 -4.31 -12.70
N PHE A 20 -6.30 -3.93 -11.70
CA PHE A 20 -5.12 -4.70 -11.32
C PHE A 20 -5.00 -4.85 -9.81
N VAL A 21 -4.38 -5.96 -9.39
CA VAL A 21 -4.03 -6.19 -7.99
C VAL A 21 -2.61 -5.68 -7.75
N ILE A 22 -2.46 -4.91 -6.66
CA ILE A 22 -1.18 -4.39 -6.16
C ILE A 22 -0.95 -4.98 -4.76
N PRO A 23 -0.39 -6.23 -4.65
CA PRO A 23 -0.19 -6.86 -3.37
C PRO A 23 0.92 -6.19 -2.59
N ASN A 24 0.90 -6.40 -1.26
CA ASN A 24 1.72 -5.67 -0.32
C ASN A 24 2.79 -6.59 0.29
N PRO A 25 4.04 -6.55 -0.20
CA PRO A 25 5.18 -7.18 0.45
C PRO A 25 5.54 -6.43 1.73
N TRP A 26 6.05 -7.17 2.72
CA TRP A 26 6.53 -6.61 3.98
C TRP A 26 8.06 -6.70 4.15
N ASP A 27 8.73 -7.39 3.23
CA ASP A 27 10.18 -7.51 3.16
C ASP A 27 10.66 -7.79 1.72
N VAL A 28 11.97 -7.80 1.54
CA VAL A 28 12.61 -8.04 0.23
C VAL A 28 12.27 -9.42 -0.33
N GLY A 29 12.19 -10.45 0.51
CA GLY A 29 11.88 -11.82 0.10
C GLY A 29 10.46 -11.91 -0.46
N SER A 30 9.47 -11.40 0.27
CA SER A 30 8.08 -11.37 -0.17
C SER A 30 7.89 -10.52 -1.43
N ALA A 31 8.62 -9.41 -1.58
CA ALA A 31 8.58 -8.58 -2.79
C ALA A 31 9.06 -9.36 -4.03
N ARG A 32 10.18 -10.07 -3.92
CA ARG A 32 10.71 -10.91 -5.01
C ARG A 32 9.76 -12.05 -5.37
N TYR A 33 9.17 -12.67 -4.34
CA TYR A 33 8.21 -13.75 -4.57
C TYR A 33 6.95 -13.26 -5.29
N LEU A 34 6.37 -12.15 -4.83
CA LEU A 34 5.20 -11.54 -5.47
C LEU A 34 5.48 -11.13 -6.93
N GLN A 35 6.64 -10.53 -7.21
CA GLN A 35 7.02 -10.24 -8.59
C GLN A 35 7.10 -11.52 -9.45
N SER A 36 7.60 -12.64 -8.91
CA SER A 36 7.70 -13.91 -9.65
C SER A 36 6.35 -14.50 -10.03
N LEU A 37 5.29 -14.18 -9.27
CA LEU A 37 3.91 -14.56 -9.57
C LEU A 37 3.29 -13.72 -10.71
N GLY A 38 4.02 -12.74 -11.24
CA GLY A 38 3.59 -11.93 -12.39
C GLY A 38 2.79 -10.68 -12.02
N PHE A 39 2.70 -10.30 -10.74
CA PHE A 39 2.11 -9.02 -10.36
C PHE A 39 2.85 -7.85 -11.01
N LYS A 40 2.09 -6.90 -11.56
CA LYS A 40 2.62 -5.81 -12.40
C LYS A 40 3.09 -4.60 -11.60
N ALA A 41 2.68 -4.49 -10.34
CA ALA A 41 3.08 -3.47 -9.39
C ALA A 41 2.93 -4.02 -7.97
N LEU A 42 3.66 -3.46 -7.01
CA LEU A 42 3.57 -3.79 -5.60
C LEU A 42 3.39 -2.51 -4.78
N ALA A 43 2.73 -2.60 -3.62
CA ALA A 43 2.69 -1.52 -2.65
C ALA A 43 3.32 -1.99 -1.34
N THR A 44 4.10 -1.16 -0.66
CA THR A 44 4.57 -1.51 0.68
C THR A 44 3.39 -1.61 1.65
N THR A 45 3.61 -2.09 2.85
CA THR A 45 2.66 -2.09 3.95
C THR A 45 3.36 -1.63 5.21
N SER A 46 2.91 -0.51 5.78
CA SER A 46 3.46 0.05 7.02
C SER A 46 3.38 -0.96 8.16
N SER A 47 2.21 -1.59 8.34
CA SER A 47 1.98 -2.57 9.40
C SER A 47 2.84 -3.82 9.25
N GLY A 48 2.92 -4.40 8.05
CA GLY A 48 3.75 -5.59 7.82
C GLY A 48 5.24 -5.31 8.02
N ALA A 49 5.73 -4.15 7.56
CA ALA A 49 7.08 -3.69 7.80
C ALA A 49 7.36 -3.51 9.30
N ALA A 50 6.47 -2.81 10.02
CA ALA A 50 6.60 -2.56 11.46
C ALA A 50 6.71 -3.88 12.25
N TRP A 51 5.84 -4.84 12.00
CA TRP A 51 5.86 -6.14 12.69
C TRP A 51 7.15 -6.91 12.43
N SER A 52 7.74 -6.81 11.24
CA SER A 52 8.99 -7.51 10.91
C SER A 52 10.20 -7.03 11.69
N ILE A 53 10.14 -5.81 12.26
CA ILE A 53 11.20 -5.17 13.04
C ILE A 53 10.76 -4.83 14.48
N ALA A 54 9.72 -5.52 14.97
CA ALA A 54 9.21 -5.42 16.35
C ALA A 54 8.65 -4.02 16.73
N TYR A 55 8.03 -3.32 15.79
CA TYR A 55 7.29 -2.09 16.03
C TYR A 55 5.78 -2.30 15.88
N ALA A 56 4.99 -1.45 16.53
CA ALA A 56 3.59 -1.28 16.19
C ALA A 56 3.45 -0.48 14.88
N ASP A 57 2.32 -0.64 14.19
CA ASP A 57 2.00 0.16 13.02
C ASP A 57 1.95 1.65 13.38
N GLY A 58 2.51 2.50 12.54
CA GLY A 58 2.64 3.95 12.80
C GLY A 58 3.76 4.37 13.77
N ALA A 59 4.45 3.42 14.43
CA ALA A 59 5.51 3.72 15.40
C ALA A 59 6.94 3.66 14.83
N VAL A 60 7.09 3.27 13.57
CA VAL A 60 8.41 3.17 12.93
C VAL A 60 8.92 4.57 12.59
N PRO A 61 10.17 4.94 12.97
CA PRO A 61 10.77 6.21 12.57
C PRO A 61 10.84 6.36 11.04
N VAL A 62 10.69 7.59 10.55
CA VAL A 62 10.66 7.87 9.11
C VAL A 62 11.93 7.41 8.39
N GLU A 63 13.10 7.55 9.00
CA GLU A 63 14.38 7.08 8.45
C GLU A 63 14.36 5.59 8.17
N THR A 64 13.95 4.80 9.17
CA THR A 64 13.85 3.34 9.06
C THR A 64 12.83 2.91 7.99
N MET A 65 11.70 3.63 7.91
CA MET A 65 10.70 3.36 6.88
C MET A 65 11.23 3.69 5.48
N LEU A 66 11.95 4.79 5.31
CA LEU A 66 12.57 5.16 4.03
C LEU A 66 13.64 4.14 3.59
N GLU A 67 14.46 3.63 4.52
CA GLU A 67 15.42 2.56 4.25
C GLU A 67 14.72 1.28 3.80
N HIS A 68 13.63 0.89 4.47
CA HIS A 68 12.81 -0.24 4.09
C HIS A 68 12.21 -0.09 2.69
N ILE A 69 11.60 1.07 2.39
CA ILE A 69 11.04 1.38 1.08
C ILE A 69 12.13 1.32 0.00
N ALA A 70 13.30 1.91 0.24
CA ALA A 70 14.43 1.89 -0.68
C ALA A 70 14.91 0.47 -0.97
N ALA A 71 15.01 -0.38 0.07
CA ALA A 71 15.41 -1.77 -0.07
C ALA A 71 14.44 -2.55 -0.98
N LEU A 72 13.13 -2.34 -0.84
CA LEU A 72 12.14 -2.99 -1.70
C LEU A 72 12.22 -2.44 -3.15
N ALA A 73 12.28 -1.12 -3.32
CA ALA A 73 12.33 -0.48 -4.63
C ALA A 73 13.57 -0.90 -5.45
N ALA A 74 14.70 -1.13 -4.76
CA ALA A 74 15.97 -1.52 -5.37
C ALA A 74 16.00 -2.96 -5.89
N VAL A 75 15.17 -3.87 -5.36
CA VAL A 75 15.28 -5.31 -5.67
C VAL A 75 14.25 -5.83 -6.66
N VAL A 76 13.22 -5.05 -7.00
CA VAL A 76 12.18 -5.47 -7.94
C VAL A 76 12.24 -4.68 -9.23
N ASP A 77 11.80 -5.30 -10.32
CA ASP A 77 11.71 -4.68 -11.65
C ASP A 77 10.36 -3.98 -11.88
N VAL A 78 9.35 -4.32 -11.07
CA VAL A 78 8.02 -3.72 -11.13
C VAL A 78 7.96 -2.43 -10.30
N PRO A 79 7.03 -1.50 -10.61
CA PRO A 79 6.84 -0.30 -9.82
C PRO A 79 6.41 -0.61 -8.38
N ILE A 80 6.93 0.20 -7.43
CA ILE A 80 6.54 0.19 -6.02
C ILE A 80 5.75 1.46 -5.72
N ASN A 81 4.61 1.31 -5.03
CA ASN A 81 3.92 2.38 -4.32
C ASN A 81 4.29 2.31 -2.83
N ALA A 82 4.78 3.37 -2.25
CA ALA A 82 5.02 3.44 -0.81
C ALA A 82 3.70 3.66 -0.06
N ASP A 83 3.41 2.84 0.94
CA ASP A 83 2.48 3.13 2.02
C ASP A 83 3.21 4.07 2.99
N PHE A 84 2.92 5.37 2.91
CA PHE A 84 3.71 6.42 3.57
C PHE A 84 2.95 7.09 4.72
N LEU A 85 1.94 6.38 5.27
CA LEU A 85 1.13 6.84 6.39
C LEU A 85 0.63 8.28 6.18
N ALA A 86 0.59 9.07 7.23
CA ALA A 86 0.27 10.50 7.15
C ALA A 86 1.44 11.39 6.65
N GLY A 87 2.45 10.83 5.96
CA GLY A 87 3.61 11.59 5.50
C GLY A 87 4.63 11.90 6.59
N PHE A 88 4.51 11.27 7.77
CA PHE A 88 5.41 11.45 8.93
C PHE A 88 5.55 12.89 9.40
N ALA A 89 4.54 13.71 9.20
CA ALA A 89 4.49 15.10 9.64
C ALA A 89 3.06 15.62 9.69
N ASP A 90 2.80 16.65 10.47
CA ASP A 90 1.50 17.32 10.54
C ASP A 90 1.42 18.50 9.56
N ALA A 91 2.44 19.36 9.53
CA ALA A 91 2.46 20.54 8.68
C ALA A 91 2.65 20.19 7.20
N PRO A 92 1.90 20.81 6.27
CA PRO A 92 1.99 20.54 4.83
C PRO A 92 3.41 20.67 4.25
N GLU A 93 4.19 21.64 4.69
CA GLU A 93 5.57 21.86 4.25
C GLU A 93 6.50 20.71 4.66
N ASP A 94 6.30 20.12 5.83
CA ASP A 94 7.08 18.98 6.32
C ASP A 94 6.65 17.68 5.61
N VAL A 95 5.36 17.53 5.32
CA VAL A 95 4.86 16.46 4.44
C VAL A 95 5.55 16.55 3.08
N ALA A 96 5.60 17.74 2.46
CA ALA A 96 6.28 17.94 1.19
C ALA A 96 7.78 17.58 1.27
N ALA A 97 8.46 17.93 2.37
CA ALA A 97 9.85 17.56 2.59
C ALA A 97 10.04 16.03 2.67
N ASN A 98 9.19 15.34 3.42
CA ASN A 98 9.22 13.89 3.54
C ASN A 98 8.83 13.19 2.23
N VAL A 99 7.88 13.73 1.45
CA VAL A 99 7.54 13.24 0.11
C VAL A 99 8.77 13.24 -0.81
N ARG A 100 9.54 14.33 -0.85
CA ARG A 100 10.80 14.37 -1.62
C ARG A 100 11.77 13.26 -1.20
N ARG A 101 11.92 13.02 0.09
CA ARG A 101 12.75 11.93 0.62
C ARG A 101 12.24 10.56 0.18
N CYS A 102 10.93 10.35 0.22
CA CYS A 102 10.29 9.12 -0.27
C CYS A 102 10.53 8.92 -1.77
N LEU A 103 10.41 9.96 -2.60
CA LEU A 103 10.69 9.89 -4.03
C LEU A 103 12.14 9.51 -4.34
N ALA A 104 13.09 9.96 -3.52
CA ALA A 104 14.51 9.63 -3.65
C ALA A 104 14.80 8.12 -3.44
N THR A 105 13.91 7.37 -2.80
CA THR A 105 14.00 5.90 -2.67
C THR A 105 13.78 5.13 -3.98
N GLY A 106 13.31 5.81 -5.04
CA GLY A 106 13.06 5.21 -6.35
C GLY A 106 11.65 4.62 -6.52
N VAL A 107 10.70 4.98 -5.67
CA VAL A 107 9.30 4.55 -5.79
C VAL A 107 8.62 5.17 -7.02
N ALA A 108 7.59 4.47 -7.51
CA ALA A 108 6.77 4.93 -8.62
C ALA A 108 5.53 5.73 -8.16
N GLY A 109 5.21 5.66 -6.89
CA GLY A 109 4.14 6.41 -6.26
C GLY A 109 4.17 6.24 -4.74
N LEU A 110 3.34 7.01 -4.06
CA LEU A 110 3.16 6.93 -2.61
C LEU A 110 1.71 7.25 -2.23
N SER A 111 1.28 6.76 -1.07
CA SER A 111 0.00 7.13 -0.47
C SER A 111 0.21 8.02 0.74
N ILE A 112 -0.67 9.03 0.88
CA ILE A 112 -0.77 9.89 2.07
C ILE A 112 -2.18 9.76 2.62
N GLU A 113 -2.30 9.48 3.92
CA GLU A 113 -3.57 9.34 4.62
C GLU A 113 -3.87 10.54 5.52
N ASP A 114 -5.13 10.68 5.89
CA ASP A 114 -5.65 11.78 6.69
C ASP A 114 -5.92 11.44 8.16
N GLN A 115 -5.48 10.30 8.66
CA GLN A 115 -5.53 9.98 10.08
C GLN A 115 -4.43 10.73 10.86
N VAL A 116 -4.79 11.30 11.99
CA VAL A 116 -3.82 11.89 12.92
C VAL A 116 -3.06 10.75 13.61
N PRO A 117 -1.72 10.68 13.47
CA PRO A 117 -0.93 9.57 13.99
C PRO A 117 -1.17 9.28 15.47
N GLY A 118 -1.37 8.00 15.82
CA GLY A 118 -1.58 7.55 17.19
C GLY A 118 -2.95 7.87 17.78
N THR A 119 -3.91 8.33 16.97
CA THR A 119 -5.29 8.62 17.39
C THR A 119 -6.30 7.91 16.48
N GLU A 120 -7.58 7.93 16.86
CA GLU A 120 -8.71 7.52 16.02
C GLU A 120 -9.38 8.73 15.33
N SER A 121 -8.68 9.84 15.21
CA SER A 121 -9.19 11.08 14.63
C SER A 121 -8.63 11.32 13.23
N LEU A 122 -9.42 11.96 12.39
CA LEU A 122 -8.96 12.50 11.11
C LEU A 122 -8.42 13.93 11.31
N TYR A 123 -7.47 14.32 10.47
CA TYR A 123 -7.15 15.75 10.33
C TYR A 123 -8.38 16.53 9.90
N ASP A 124 -8.43 17.80 10.30
CA ASP A 124 -9.38 18.74 9.71
C ASP A 124 -9.35 18.63 8.19
N ALA A 125 -10.52 18.73 7.56
CA ALA A 125 -10.64 18.47 6.13
C ALA A 125 -9.82 19.43 5.26
N ASP A 126 -9.78 20.72 5.64
CA ASP A 126 -9.03 21.72 4.89
C ASP A 126 -7.52 21.47 5.06
N LEU A 127 -7.07 21.14 6.27
CA LEU A 127 -5.68 20.77 6.53
C LEU A 127 -5.31 19.49 5.76
N ALA A 128 -6.17 18.47 5.73
CA ALA A 128 -5.92 17.25 4.96
C ALA A 128 -5.75 17.56 3.46
N VAL A 129 -6.57 18.43 2.90
CA VAL A 129 -6.47 18.91 1.51
C VAL A 129 -5.15 19.64 1.26
N GLU A 130 -4.76 20.57 2.16
CA GLU A 130 -3.47 21.29 2.05
C GLU A 130 -2.27 20.33 2.07
N ARG A 131 -2.32 19.27 2.88
CA ARG A 131 -1.29 18.22 2.94
C ARG A 131 -1.17 17.48 1.61
N ILE A 132 -2.29 17.15 0.94
CA ILE A 132 -2.30 16.54 -0.39
C ILE A 132 -1.76 17.52 -1.45
N ARG A 133 -2.12 18.80 -1.41
CA ARG A 133 -1.57 19.84 -2.31
C ARG A 133 -0.06 19.96 -2.15
N ALA A 134 0.42 19.97 -0.92
CA ALA A 134 1.86 20.05 -0.62
C ALA A 134 2.61 18.80 -1.15
N ALA A 135 2.05 17.61 -0.94
CA ALA A 135 2.58 16.37 -1.51
C ALA A 135 2.62 16.41 -3.04
N ARG A 136 1.55 16.88 -3.70
CA ARG A 136 1.51 17.02 -5.16
C ARG A 136 2.57 17.99 -5.66
N SER A 137 2.66 19.17 -5.03
CA SER A 137 3.67 20.18 -5.39
C SER A 137 5.11 19.66 -5.23
N ALA A 138 5.38 18.84 -4.21
CA ALA A 138 6.68 18.20 -4.05
C ALA A 138 6.97 17.20 -5.18
N ILE A 139 6.00 16.41 -5.60
CA ILE A 139 6.14 15.47 -6.73
C ILE A 139 6.36 16.23 -8.04
N ASP A 140 5.64 17.33 -8.27
CA ASP A 140 5.78 18.14 -9.49
C ASP A 140 7.16 18.78 -9.59
N ALA A 141 7.71 19.27 -8.46
CA ALA A 141 9.05 19.82 -8.40
C ALA A 141 10.15 18.77 -8.71
N GLU A 142 9.89 17.49 -8.47
CA GLU A 142 10.79 16.35 -8.75
C GLU A 142 10.50 15.68 -10.11
N GLY A 143 9.83 16.38 -11.03
CA GLY A 143 9.56 15.92 -12.41
C GLY A 143 8.13 15.43 -12.67
N GLY A 144 7.26 15.34 -11.66
CA GLY A 144 5.83 15.06 -11.79
C GLY A 144 5.43 13.63 -12.14
N ASP A 145 6.37 12.72 -12.30
CA ASP A 145 6.12 11.37 -12.84
C ASP A 145 5.51 10.40 -11.83
N ALA A 146 5.79 10.57 -10.52
CA ALA A 146 5.30 9.68 -9.48
C ALA A 146 3.81 9.88 -9.23
N LEU A 147 3.09 8.80 -8.92
CA LEU A 147 1.67 8.86 -8.59
C LEU A 147 1.45 9.19 -7.12
N LEU A 148 0.51 10.11 -6.85
CA LEU A 148 0.02 10.43 -5.52
C LEU A 148 -1.31 9.71 -5.28
N VAL A 149 -1.36 8.86 -4.26
CA VAL A 149 -2.59 8.24 -3.78
C VAL A 149 -3.03 8.96 -2.52
N ALA A 150 -4.19 9.59 -2.54
CA ALA A 150 -4.77 10.18 -1.35
C ALA A 150 -5.75 9.22 -0.68
N ARG A 151 -5.57 9.03 0.63
CA ARG A 151 -6.31 8.06 1.43
C ARG A 151 -7.07 8.75 2.56
N THR A 152 -8.33 8.35 2.77
CA THR A 152 -9.10 8.78 3.95
C THR A 152 -9.45 7.60 4.83
N GLU A 153 -9.21 7.75 6.13
CA GLU A 153 -9.37 6.69 7.14
C GLU A 153 -10.77 6.68 7.78
N CYS A 154 -11.73 7.42 7.28
CA CYS A 154 -13.03 7.60 7.93
C CYS A 154 -13.78 6.29 8.24
N TYR A 155 -13.62 5.23 7.44
CA TYR A 155 -14.16 3.90 7.76
C TYR A 155 -13.42 3.22 8.91
N LEU A 156 -12.13 3.43 9.05
CA LEU A 156 -11.28 2.76 10.05
C LEU A 156 -11.27 3.52 11.39
N THR A 157 -11.51 4.82 11.37
CA THR A 157 -11.64 5.65 12.58
C THR A 157 -13.04 5.64 13.17
N GLY A 158 -13.98 4.92 12.56
CA GLY A 158 -15.36 4.79 13.07
C GLY A 158 -16.18 6.08 12.90
N HIS A 159 -15.95 6.86 11.83
CA HIS A 159 -16.78 8.03 11.54
C HIS A 159 -18.25 7.65 11.44
N ALA A 160 -19.15 8.50 11.95
CA ALA A 160 -20.58 8.20 12.03
C ALA A 160 -21.23 7.99 10.64
N GLU A 161 -20.80 8.75 9.65
CA GLU A 161 -21.28 8.72 8.26
C GLU A 161 -20.07 8.51 7.32
N PRO A 162 -19.47 7.30 7.30
CA PRO A 162 -18.17 7.10 6.65
C PRO A 162 -18.25 7.22 5.13
N LEU A 163 -19.38 6.87 4.51
CA LEU A 163 -19.56 6.95 3.05
C LEU A 163 -19.59 8.39 2.58
N ASP A 164 -20.42 9.24 3.20
CA ASP A 164 -20.57 10.64 2.81
C ASP A 164 -19.27 11.41 3.05
N GLU A 165 -18.62 11.16 4.19
CA GLU A 165 -17.34 11.79 4.51
C GLU A 165 -16.24 11.30 3.57
N ALA A 166 -16.18 10.02 3.22
CA ALA A 166 -15.24 9.51 2.24
C ALA A 166 -15.45 10.16 0.87
N ALA A 167 -16.68 10.19 0.37
CA ALA A 167 -16.99 10.79 -0.92
C ALA A 167 -16.57 12.27 -0.95
N ARG A 168 -16.87 13.02 0.11
CA ARG A 168 -16.52 14.44 0.23
C ARG A 168 -15.00 14.65 0.24
N ARG A 169 -14.25 13.92 1.10
CA ARG A 169 -12.79 14.07 1.22
C ARG A 169 -12.09 13.61 -0.04
N LEU A 170 -12.45 12.44 -0.59
CA LEU A 170 -11.80 11.92 -1.79
C LEU A 170 -12.01 12.83 -3.01
N THR A 171 -13.18 13.47 -3.16
CA THR A 171 -13.41 14.47 -4.20
C THR A 171 -12.48 15.66 -4.02
N ALA A 172 -12.37 16.21 -2.80
CA ALA A 172 -11.47 17.32 -2.51
C ALA A 172 -9.99 16.94 -2.71
N PHE A 173 -9.60 15.71 -2.38
CA PHE A 173 -8.24 15.21 -2.63
C PHE A 173 -7.95 15.03 -4.13
N ALA A 174 -8.95 14.62 -4.93
CA ALA A 174 -8.82 14.56 -6.39
C ALA A 174 -8.57 15.95 -6.98
N GLU A 175 -9.28 16.97 -6.49
CA GLU A 175 -9.10 18.38 -6.87
C GLU A 175 -7.76 18.94 -6.38
N ALA A 176 -7.26 18.46 -5.23
CA ALA A 176 -5.95 18.81 -4.71
C ALA A 176 -4.77 18.17 -5.46
N GLY A 177 -5.04 17.33 -6.46
CA GLY A 177 -4.03 16.76 -7.35
C GLY A 177 -3.67 15.31 -7.09
N ALA A 178 -4.45 14.57 -6.28
CA ALA A 178 -4.27 13.13 -6.17
C ALA A 178 -4.56 12.43 -7.51
N ASP A 179 -3.73 11.44 -7.84
CA ASP A 179 -3.87 10.65 -9.07
C ASP A 179 -4.79 9.42 -8.86
N CYS A 180 -4.86 8.90 -7.63
CA CYS A 180 -5.70 7.77 -7.24
C CYS A 180 -6.25 8.01 -5.83
N LEU A 181 -7.49 7.57 -5.60
CA LEU A 181 -8.20 7.81 -4.34
C LEU A 181 -8.40 6.49 -3.59
N TYR A 182 -8.49 6.55 -2.25
CA TYR A 182 -8.50 5.35 -1.43
C TYR A 182 -9.24 5.58 -0.11
N ALA A 183 -10.23 4.73 0.18
CA ALA A 183 -10.93 4.66 1.46
C ALA A 183 -10.89 3.21 1.98
N PRO A 184 -9.85 2.81 2.75
CA PRO A 184 -9.78 1.47 3.33
C PRO A 184 -10.93 1.27 4.31
N GLY A 185 -11.42 0.01 4.40
CA GLY A 185 -12.53 -0.32 5.27
C GLY A 185 -13.88 -0.40 4.57
N VAL A 186 -14.06 0.22 3.42
CA VAL A 186 -15.27 0.03 2.62
C VAL A 186 -15.40 -1.43 2.16
N ARG A 187 -16.59 -2.03 2.34
CA ARG A 187 -16.86 -3.45 2.03
C ARG A 187 -18.12 -3.66 1.19
N SER A 188 -19.06 -2.73 1.27
CA SER A 188 -20.32 -2.81 0.54
C SER A 188 -20.08 -2.53 -0.95
N ARG A 189 -20.64 -3.37 -1.83
CA ARG A 189 -20.59 -3.15 -3.28
C ARG A 189 -21.25 -1.82 -3.68
N ASP A 190 -22.36 -1.49 -3.05
CA ASP A 190 -23.10 -0.26 -3.32
C ASP A 190 -22.28 0.98 -2.90
N GLU A 191 -21.65 0.95 -1.72
CA GLU A 191 -20.77 2.03 -1.28
C GLU A 191 -19.53 2.17 -2.18
N ILE A 192 -18.92 1.05 -2.59
CA ILE A 192 -17.80 1.07 -3.55
C ILE A 192 -18.22 1.74 -4.87
N ALA A 193 -19.41 1.40 -5.40
CA ALA A 193 -19.92 2.01 -6.63
C ALA A 193 -20.15 3.52 -6.46
N VAL A 194 -20.67 3.96 -5.31
CA VAL A 194 -20.83 5.39 -4.98
C VAL A 194 -19.47 6.09 -4.95
N LEU A 195 -18.47 5.51 -4.31
CA LEU A 195 -17.13 6.10 -4.24
C LEU A 195 -16.44 6.14 -5.61
N VAL A 196 -16.59 5.08 -6.44
CA VAL A 196 -16.08 5.08 -7.83
C VAL A 196 -16.70 6.22 -8.62
N ALA A 197 -18.02 6.43 -8.51
CA ALA A 197 -18.72 7.52 -9.20
C ALA A 197 -18.29 8.90 -8.68
N ALA A 198 -18.09 9.05 -7.37
CA ALA A 198 -17.72 10.31 -6.74
C ALA A 198 -16.34 10.81 -7.18
N VAL A 199 -15.40 9.91 -7.40
CA VAL A 199 -14.01 10.29 -7.75
C VAL A 199 -13.74 10.28 -9.26
N ALA A 200 -14.69 9.85 -10.08
CA ALA A 200 -14.52 9.78 -11.54
C ALA A 200 -14.11 11.15 -12.14
N PRO A 201 -13.17 11.17 -13.10
CA PRO A 201 -12.54 10.05 -13.80
C PRO A 201 -11.30 9.46 -13.10
N LYS A 202 -10.98 9.88 -11.88
CA LYS A 202 -9.83 9.36 -11.13
C LYS A 202 -10.06 7.90 -10.71
N PRO A 203 -9.02 7.06 -10.70
CA PRO A 203 -9.12 5.67 -10.23
C PRO A 203 -9.36 5.59 -8.72
N LEU A 204 -10.18 4.62 -8.30
CA LEU A 204 -10.34 4.23 -6.91
C LEU A 204 -9.49 2.96 -6.62
N ASN A 205 -8.80 2.96 -5.48
CA ASN A 205 -8.22 1.77 -4.87
C ASN A 205 -9.18 1.20 -3.82
N VAL A 206 -9.38 -0.12 -3.85
CA VAL A 206 -10.12 -0.85 -2.81
C VAL A 206 -9.18 -1.80 -2.08
N LEU A 207 -9.25 -1.81 -0.75
CA LEU A 207 -8.54 -2.76 0.10
C LEU A 207 -9.37 -4.04 0.26
N VAL A 208 -8.78 -5.18 -0.11
CA VAL A 208 -9.34 -6.51 0.21
C VAL A 208 -8.36 -7.23 1.14
N GLY A 209 -8.54 -7.04 2.44
CA GLY A 209 -7.66 -7.58 3.48
C GLY A 209 -8.31 -8.65 4.37
N TRP A 210 -9.48 -9.17 3.98
CA TRP A 210 -10.29 -10.14 4.71
C TRP A 210 -11.06 -11.06 3.75
N PRO A 211 -11.53 -12.23 4.22
CA PRO A 211 -12.40 -13.10 3.43
C PRO A 211 -13.73 -12.42 3.09
N GLY A 212 -14.27 -12.71 1.90
CA GLY A 212 -15.54 -12.17 1.46
C GLY A 212 -15.84 -12.51 -0.01
N ASP A 213 -16.85 -11.85 -0.55
CA ASP A 213 -17.33 -12.04 -1.92
C ASP A 213 -16.79 -10.99 -2.92
N LEU A 214 -15.92 -10.09 -2.47
CA LEU A 214 -15.24 -9.11 -3.32
C LEU A 214 -14.08 -9.78 -4.07
N THR A 215 -14.36 -10.28 -5.25
CA THR A 215 -13.34 -10.81 -6.16
C THR A 215 -12.79 -9.72 -7.08
N VAL A 216 -11.67 -9.99 -7.75
CA VAL A 216 -11.12 -9.07 -8.77
C VAL A 216 -12.15 -8.75 -9.85
N ALA A 217 -12.91 -9.75 -10.31
CA ALA A 217 -13.94 -9.56 -11.33
C ALA A 217 -15.06 -8.66 -10.84
N VAL A 218 -15.60 -8.91 -9.64
CA VAL A 218 -16.64 -8.07 -9.02
C VAL A 218 -16.19 -6.63 -8.89
N LEU A 219 -14.97 -6.39 -8.42
CA LEU A 219 -14.43 -5.04 -8.26
C LEU A 219 -14.17 -4.35 -9.61
N ALA A 220 -13.71 -5.09 -10.61
CA ALA A 220 -13.55 -4.58 -11.97
C ALA A 220 -14.90 -4.15 -12.59
N ASP A 221 -15.96 -4.96 -12.40
CA ASP A 221 -17.31 -4.66 -12.88
C ASP A 221 -17.91 -3.42 -12.19
N LEU A 222 -17.53 -3.15 -10.93
CA LEU A 222 -17.89 -1.92 -10.21
C LEU A 222 -17.09 -0.68 -10.66
N GLY A 223 -16.10 -0.83 -11.55
CA GLY A 223 -15.26 0.26 -12.03
C GLY A 223 -14.03 0.55 -11.18
N VAL A 224 -13.72 -0.31 -10.20
CA VAL A 224 -12.49 -0.23 -9.42
C VAL A 224 -11.28 -0.47 -10.32
N ARG A 225 -10.26 0.34 -10.17
CA ARG A 225 -9.06 0.27 -11.01
C ARG A 225 -7.91 -0.47 -10.32
N ARG A 226 -7.81 -0.36 -9.01
CA ARG A 226 -6.70 -0.85 -8.23
C ARG A 226 -7.21 -1.59 -6.98
N ILE A 227 -6.61 -2.74 -6.67
CA ILE A 227 -6.96 -3.56 -5.51
C ILE A 227 -5.68 -3.82 -4.71
N SER A 228 -5.63 -3.34 -3.46
CA SER A 228 -4.55 -3.63 -2.52
C SER A 228 -5.00 -4.64 -1.46
N VAL A 229 -4.04 -5.25 -0.76
CA VAL A 229 -4.34 -6.23 0.28
C VAL A 229 -3.82 -5.81 1.67
N GLY A 230 -3.11 -4.68 1.76
CA GLY A 230 -2.57 -4.15 3.01
C GLY A 230 -1.73 -5.17 3.78
N GLY A 231 -1.84 -5.19 5.08
CA GLY A 231 -1.13 -6.14 5.94
C GLY A 231 -1.63 -7.59 5.87
N ALA A 232 -2.58 -7.95 5.00
CA ALA A 232 -3.22 -9.27 5.04
C ALA A 232 -2.25 -10.43 4.77
N LEU A 233 -1.35 -10.30 3.80
CA LEU A 233 -0.35 -11.33 3.50
C LEU A 233 0.63 -11.52 4.67
N ALA A 234 1.13 -10.42 5.24
CA ALA A 234 1.98 -10.47 6.43
C ALA A 234 1.25 -11.12 7.62
N ARG A 235 -0.01 -10.71 7.87
CA ARG A 235 -0.84 -11.28 8.94
C ARG A 235 -1.08 -12.78 8.74
N THR A 236 -1.26 -13.24 7.51
CA THR A 236 -1.41 -14.67 7.21
C THR A 236 -0.13 -15.45 7.55
N ALA A 237 1.05 -14.91 7.21
CA ALA A 237 2.33 -15.50 7.57
C ALA A 237 2.54 -15.53 9.09
N TRP A 238 2.26 -14.41 9.77
CA TRP A 238 2.33 -14.31 11.23
C TRP A 238 1.37 -15.26 11.93
N ALA A 239 0.16 -15.45 11.42
CA ALA A 239 -0.81 -16.37 12.02
C ALA A 239 -0.30 -17.82 12.01
N ALA A 240 0.29 -18.27 10.90
CA ALA A 240 0.89 -19.60 10.81
C ALA A 240 2.10 -19.74 11.75
N PHE A 241 2.98 -18.74 11.79
CA PHE A 241 4.13 -18.69 12.69
C PHE A 241 3.70 -18.74 14.16
N ILE A 242 2.76 -17.90 14.58
CA ILE A 242 2.27 -17.84 15.97
C ILE A 242 1.66 -19.18 16.37
N ALA A 243 0.80 -19.77 15.53
CA ALA A 243 0.19 -21.06 15.83
C ALA A 243 1.24 -22.15 16.07
N ALA A 244 2.25 -22.26 15.18
CA ALA A 244 3.30 -23.26 15.30
C ALA A 244 4.20 -23.00 16.53
N ALA A 245 4.59 -21.76 16.76
CA ALA A 245 5.43 -21.40 17.90
C ALA A 245 4.71 -21.62 19.25
N THR A 246 3.41 -21.32 19.32
CA THR A 246 2.59 -21.57 20.52
C THR A 246 2.44 -23.06 20.80
N ASP A 247 2.20 -23.90 19.77
CA ASP A 247 2.07 -25.35 19.96
C ASP A 247 3.39 -25.98 20.48
N ILE A 248 4.54 -25.47 19.99
CA ILE A 248 5.85 -25.88 20.55
C ILE A 248 5.97 -25.46 22.01
N ALA A 249 5.66 -24.20 22.33
CA ALA A 249 5.86 -23.65 23.67
C ALA A 249 4.96 -24.31 24.73
N GLU A 250 3.70 -24.61 24.38
CA GLU A 250 2.68 -25.13 25.31
C GLU A 250 2.64 -26.67 25.36
N SER A 251 2.87 -27.33 24.22
CA SER A 251 2.65 -28.76 24.05
C SER A 251 3.89 -29.57 23.69
N GLY A 252 4.99 -28.90 23.31
CA GLY A 252 6.22 -29.56 22.82
C GLY A 252 6.00 -30.28 21.48
N ARG A 253 4.99 -29.95 20.70
CA ARG A 253 4.66 -30.62 19.44
C ARG A 253 5.14 -29.82 18.22
N PHE A 254 5.38 -30.52 17.12
CA PHE A 254 5.91 -29.98 15.88
C PHE A 254 4.98 -30.28 14.68
N ASP A 255 3.77 -30.76 14.92
CA ASP A 255 2.86 -31.25 13.88
C ASP A 255 2.48 -30.16 12.86
N LEU A 256 2.41 -28.89 13.32
CA LEU A 256 2.07 -27.75 12.47
C LEU A 256 3.15 -27.40 11.43
N PHE A 257 4.35 -27.94 11.56
CA PHE A 257 5.38 -27.82 10.51
C PHE A 257 5.01 -28.49 9.19
N ALA A 258 4.06 -29.45 9.22
CA ALA A 258 3.53 -30.07 8.00
C ALA A 258 2.98 -29.02 7.01
N SER A 259 2.41 -27.93 7.50
CA SER A 259 1.91 -26.84 6.65
C SER A 259 3.02 -26.06 5.95
N GLY A 260 4.24 -26.03 6.54
CA GLY A 260 5.40 -25.37 5.94
C GLY A 260 5.87 -26.01 4.63
N GLY A 261 5.56 -27.30 4.41
CA GLY A 261 5.84 -27.98 3.13
C GLY A 261 5.12 -27.37 1.92
N ALA A 262 4.02 -26.66 2.12
CA ALA A 262 3.31 -25.95 1.07
C ALA A 262 4.08 -24.74 0.51
N ALA A 263 5.10 -24.22 1.24
CA ALA A 263 5.95 -23.14 0.76
C ALA A 263 6.91 -23.57 -0.37
N GLY A 264 7.05 -24.87 -0.62
CA GLY A 264 8.00 -25.39 -1.60
C GLY A 264 9.47 -25.18 -1.17
N ASP A 265 10.37 -25.34 -2.13
CA ASP A 265 11.81 -25.13 -1.91
C ASP A 265 12.16 -23.65 -2.09
N LEU A 266 12.14 -22.88 -0.99
CA LEU A 266 12.50 -21.47 -0.97
C LEU A 266 13.96 -21.22 -1.36
N ASP A 267 14.87 -22.11 -1.00
CA ASP A 267 16.29 -22.00 -1.37
C ASP A 267 16.48 -22.14 -2.87
N ALA A 268 15.82 -23.11 -3.50
CA ALA A 268 15.86 -23.28 -4.94
C ALA A 268 15.25 -22.04 -5.65
N PHE A 269 14.12 -21.53 -5.15
CA PHE A 269 13.50 -20.31 -5.67
C PHE A 269 14.47 -19.12 -5.64
N PHE A 270 15.05 -18.80 -4.47
CA PHE A 270 15.91 -17.63 -4.33
C PHE A 270 17.25 -17.78 -5.05
N LYS A 271 17.83 -19.00 -5.14
CA LYS A 271 19.02 -19.27 -5.99
C LYS A 271 18.72 -18.95 -7.47
N ALA A 272 17.59 -19.43 -7.99
CA ALA A 272 17.18 -19.16 -9.37
C ALA A 272 16.87 -17.66 -9.59
N ASP A 273 16.24 -16.99 -8.63
CA ASP A 273 15.94 -15.56 -8.69
C ASP A 273 17.22 -14.70 -8.74
N VAL A 274 18.21 -15.01 -7.88
CA VAL A 274 19.50 -14.33 -7.89
C VAL A 274 20.23 -14.54 -9.22
N ALA A 275 20.22 -15.76 -9.77
CA ALA A 275 20.85 -16.05 -11.06
C ALA A 275 20.24 -15.21 -12.19
N ARG A 276 18.89 -15.09 -12.25
CA ARG A 276 18.21 -14.26 -13.24
C ARG A 276 18.54 -12.77 -13.15
N ARG A 277 18.82 -12.24 -11.96
CA ARG A 277 19.16 -10.82 -11.76
C ARG A 277 20.61 -10.48 -12.12
N ARG A 278 21.49 -11.49 -12.20
CA ARG A 278 22.92 -11.31 -12.50
C ARG A 278 23.26 -11.54 -13.99
N GLY A 279 22.40 -12.19 -14.73
CA GLY A 279 22.48 -12.37 -16.19
C GLY A 279 21.75 -11.27 -16.92
#